data_c7490bbf5cf3b99f62bbbf9136862ab6
#
_entry.id   c7490bbf5cf3b99f62bbbf9136862ab6
#
_cell.length_a   1.000
_cell.length_b   1.000
_cell.length_c   1.000
_cell.angle_alpha   90.00
_cell.angle_beta   90.00
_cell.angle_gamma   90.00
#
_symmetry.space_group_name_H-M   'P 1'
#
loop_
_entity.id
_entity.type
_entity.pdbx_description
1 polymer ?
#
loop_
_entity_poly.entity_id
_entity_poly.type
_entity_poly.pdbx_seq_one_letter_code
_entity_poly.pdbx_strand_id
1 'polypeptide(L)'
;DQALSHLRQLPVPDQVTATHERRNPIPASASTFVQDVTSKLMAGHGDSVPVSQLPVDGTWPLGTAAHEKRQLATTLPVLEPDLCIQCGKCAFVCPHSAIRSKVFDPALLESAPEDFRHATVVGTEFRKGMSITYQVAPEDCTSCTLCVEVCPAWDKTNRSRKALNLHPVEPIREREKAKWDFFLTLPEYDRRDIPWDTIKGAA
;
A
#
# COMPACT_ATOMS: atom_id res chain seq x y z
N ASP A 1 40.04 1.35 -7.57
CA ASP A 1 40.89 2.22 -6.74
C ASP A 1 40.25 3.58 -6.39
N GLN A 2 39.30 4.07 -7.18
CA GLN A 2 38.57 5.32 -6.85
C GLN A 2 37.73 5.21 -5.57
N ALA A 3 37.21 4.03 -5.21
CA ALA A 3 36.39 3.84 -4.01
C ALA A 3 37.16 4.23 -2.73
N LEU A 4 38.43 3.97 -2.65
CA LEU A 4 39.26 4.30 -1.47
C LEU A 4 39.44 5.80 -1.27
N SER A 5 39.49 6.57 -2.37
CA SER A 5 39.61 8.02 -2.30
C SER A 5 38.35 8.72 -1.78
N HIS A 6 37.22 8.02 -1.77
CA HIS A 6 35.94 8.53 -1.27
C HIS A 6 35.64 8.13 0.20
N LEU A 7 36.50 7.37 0.82
CA LEU A 7 36.37 7.07 2.25
C LEU A 7 36.52 8.36 3.08
N ARG A 8 35.63 8.51 4.04
CA ARG A 8 35.65 9.60 5.01
C ARG A 8 35.63 9.01 6.41
N GLN A 9 36.55 9.47 7.23
CA GLN A 9 36.55 9.16 8.65
C GLN A 9 35.53 10.06 9.34
N LEU A 10 34.55 9.44 10.03
CA LEU A 10 33.58 10.16 10.82
C LEU A 10 33.96 10.05 12.31
N PRO A 11 33.92 11.16 13.07
CA PRO A 11 34.05 11.10 14.51
C PRO A 11 32.83 10.41 15.13
N VAL A 12 33.06 9.36 15.87
CA VAL A 12 32.02 8.66 16.63
C VAL A 12 32.08 9.18 18.08
N PRO A 13 31.01 9.75 18.61
CA PRO A 13 30.99 10.20 20.02
C PRO A 13 31.16 9.02 20.98
N ASP A 14 31.89 9.22 22.06
CA ASP A 14 32.04 8.21 23.11
C ASP A 14 30.78 7.96 23.93
N GLN A 15 29.80 8.82 23.81
CA GLN A 15 28.52 8.71 24.48
C GLN A 15 27.35 8.82 23.49
N VAL A 16 26.25 8.13 23.80
CA VAL A 16 25.01 8.22 23.02
C VAL A 16 24.41 9.61 23.23
N THR A 17 24.36 10.40 22.15
CA THR A 17 23.78 11.76 22.15
C THR A 17 22.44 11.82 21.46
N ALA A 18 21.96 10.70 20.92
CA ALA A 18 20.67 10.64 20.21
C ALA A 18 19.50 10.88 21.19
N THR A 19 18.61 11.78 20.82
CA THR A 19 17.37 12.10 21.55
C THR A 19 16.15 11.38 20.98
N HIS A 20 16.34 10.64 19.86
CA HIS A 20 15.27 9.90 19.19
C HIS A 20 15.43 8.41 19.43
N GLU A 21 14.36 7.78 19.91
CA GLU A 21 14.27 6.33 19.98
C GLU A 21 13.74 5.75 18.68
N ARG A 22 14.20 4.53 18.35
CA ARG A 22 13.65 3.79 17.23
C ARG A 22 12.19 3.45 17.53
N ARG A 23 11.28 3.84 16.63
CA ARG A 23 9.87 3.43 16.75
C ARG A 23 9.77 1.91 16.74
N ASN A 24 8.96 1.38 17.68
CA ASN A 24 8.55 -0.01 17.57
C ASN A 24 7.64 -0.13 16.33
N PRO A 25 7.97 -0.97 15.34
CA PRO A 25 7.17 -1.14 14.14
C PRO A 25 5.81 -1.79 14.42
N ILE A 26 5.67 -2.44 15.58
CA ILE A 26 4.44 -3.13 15.99
C ILE A 26 3.64 -2.26 16.95
N PRO A 27 2.35 -2.00 16.67
CA PRO A 27 1.49 -1.26 17.58
C PRO A 27 1.20 -2.05 18.86
N ALA A 28 1.05 -1.35 19.98
CA ALA A 28 0.74 -1.97 21.28
C ALA A 28 -0.62 -2.71 21.29
N SER A 29 -1.51 -2.41 20.36
CA SER A 29 -2.81 -3.09 20.18
C SER A 29 -2.73 -4.43 19.44
N ALA A 30 -1.54 -4.81 18.95
CA ALA A 30 -1.36 -6.10 18.27
C ALA A 30 -1.53 -7.27 19.26
N SER A 31 -1.85 -8.45 18.72
CA SER A 31 -1.97 -9.67 19.55
C SER A 31 -0.66 -10.01 20.25
N THR A 32 -0.74 -10.73 21.35
CA THR A 32 0.43 -11.21 22.13
C THR A 32 1.45 -11.91 21.24
N PHE A 33 1.00 -12.78 20.32
CA PHE A 33 1.89 -13.47 19.40
C PHE A 33 2.68 -12.47 18.52
N VAL A 34 2.02 -11.46 17.99
CA VAL A 34 2.69 -10.44 17.15
C VAL A 34 3.68 -9.63 17.98
N GLN A 35 3.34 -9.30 19.23
CA GLN A 35 4.24 -8.57 20.13
C GLN A 35 5.45 -9.39 20.58
N ASP A 36 5.25 -10.65 20.96
CA ASP A 36 6.28 -11.48 21.59
C ASP A 36 7.14 -12.26 20.60
N VAL A 37 6.59 -12.59 19.43
CA VAL A 37 7.28 -13.39 18.40
C VAL A 37 7.59 -12.54 17.19
N THR A 38 6.57 -12.03 16.49
CA THR A 38 6.77 -11.32 15.21
C THR A 38 7.64 -10.08 15.39
N SER A 39 7.44 -9.29 16.45
CA SER A 39 8.22 -8.08 16.70
C SER A 39 9.71 -8.39 16.91
N LYS A 40 10.01 -9.46 17.63
CA LYS A 40 11.42 -9.89 17.86
C LYS A 40 12.08 -10.36 16.57
N LEU A 41 11.35 -11.12 15.74
CA LEU A 41 11.84 -11.55 14.43
C LEU A 41 12.12 -10.35 13.52
N MET A 42 11.22 -9.36 13.48
CA MET A 42 11.39 -8.14 12.71
C MET A 42 12.56 -7.28 13.20
N ALA A 43 12.83 -7.29 14.49
CA ALA A 43 13.97 -6.59 15.10
C ALA A 43 15.32 -7.31 14.90
N GLY A 44 15.34 -8.53 14.33
CA GLY A 44 16.54 -9.34 14.17
C GLY A 44 16.93 -10.10 15.43
N HIS A 45 16.03 -10.24 16.40
CA HIS A 45 16.26 -10.94 17.69
C HIS A 45 15.55 -12.30 17.75
N GLY A 46 15.44 -12.99 16.60
CA GLY A 46 14.78 -14.31 16.52
C GLY A 46 15.36 -15.35 17.47
N ASP A 47 16.66 -15.31 17.72
CA ASP A 47 17.36 -16.23 18.65
C ASP A 47 16.87 -16.08 20.11
N SER A 48 16.24 -14.97 20.46
CA SER A 48 15.66 -14.75 21.79
C SER A 48 14.25 -15.33 21.95
N VAL A 49 13.65 -15.85 20.86
CA VAL A 49 12.32 -16.44 20.88
C VAL A 49 12.43 -17.91 21.26
N PRO A 50 11.93 -18.34 22.43
CA PRO A 50 11.95 -19.74 22.80
C PRO A 50 11.03 -20.57 21.89
N VAL A 51 11.43 -21.80 21.58
CA VAL A 51 10.67 -22.72 20.72
C VAL A 51 9.22 -22.90 21.21
N SER A 52 9.01 -22.87 22.53
CA SER A 52 7.67 -22.98 23.13
C SER A 52 6.69 -21.86 22.78
N GLN A 53 7.18 -20.74 22.25
CA GLN A 53 6.33 -19.64 21.74
C GLN A 53 5.95 -19.81 20.27
N LEU A 54 6.58 -20.75 19.56
CA LEU A 54 6.26 -21.03 18.17
C LEU A 54 5.08 -22.02 18.11
N PRO A 55 4.20 -21.92 17.08
CA PRO A 55 3.10 -22.87 16.90
C PRO A 55 3.59 -24.31 16.75
N VAL A 56 3.03 -25.22 17.54
CA VAL A 56 3.46 -26.63 17.61
C VAL A 56 3.24 -27.37 16.28
N ASP A 57 2.19 -27.00 15.56
CA ASP A 57 1.80 -27.57 14.26
C ASP A 57 2.42 -26.85 13.06
N GLY A 58 3.24 -25.83 13.30
CA GLY A 58 3.85 -25.01 12.25
C GLY A 58 2.89 -24.02 11.58
N THR A 59 1.64 -23.93 12.03
CA THR A 59 0.71 -22.92 11.51
C THR A 59 1.07 -21.53 12.04
N TRP A 60 1.07 -20.54 11.16
CA TRP A 60 1.36 -19.15 11.54
C TRP A 60 0.06 -18.34 11.57
N PRO A 61 -0.14 -17.44 12.54
CA PRO A 61 -1.33 -16.59 12.58
C PRO A 61 -1.49 -15.78 11.29
N LEU A 62 -2.72 -15.74 10.75
CA LEU A 62 -3.04 -14.99 9.56
C LEU A 62 -3.21 -13.50 9.86
N GLY A 63 -3.05 -12.66 8.83
CA GLY A 63 -3.31 -11.23 8.92
C GLY A 63 -2.24 -10.42 9.67
N THR A 64 -1.10 -11.01 10.02
CA THR A 64 -0.02 -10.32 10.76
C THR A 64 0.60 -9.17 9.99
N ALA A 65 0.55 -9.19 8.65
CA ALA A 65 1.01 -8.09 7.80
C ALA A 65 0.27 -6.74 8.07
N ALA A 66 -0.93 -6.79 8.64
CA ALA A 66 -1.65 -5.58 9.07
C ALA A 66 -0.87 -4.78 10.14
N HIS A 67 -0.02 -5.45 10.90
CA HIS A 67 0.82 -4.86 11.94
C HIS A 67 2.24 -4.52 11.47
N GLU A 68 2.62 -4.92 10.26
CA GLU A 68 3.96 -4.71 9.70
C GLU A 68 3.99 -3.51 8.76
N LYS A 69 3.82 -2.31 9.31
CA LYS A 69 3.73 -1.06 8.55
C LYS A 69 5.07 -0.30 8.57
N ARG A 70 5.89 -0.48 7.53
CA ARG A 70 7.26 0.08 7.47
C ARG A 70 7.32 1.51 6.95
N GLN A 71 6.29 1.98 6.25
CA GLN A 71 6.18 3.36 5.73
C GLN A 71 7.41 3.82 4.92
N LEU A 72 7.88 2.98 4.01
CA LEU A 72 9.11 3.21 3.24
C LEU A 72 8.95 4.22 2.11
N ALA A 73 7.71 4.49 1.69
CA ALA A 73 7.44 5.36 0.56
C ALA A 73 7.89 6.80 0.82
N THR A 74 8.65 7.37 -0.11
CA THR A 74 8.94 8.81 -0.19
C THR A 74 7.95 9.53 -1.08
N THR A 75 7.38 8.83 -2.06
CA THR A 75 6.33 9.32 -2.95
C THR A 75 5.21 8.29 -3.05
N LEU A 76 3.98 8.76 -3.25
CA LEU A 76 2.81 7.91 -3.51
C LEU A 76 2.24 8.19 -4.89
N PRO A 77 1.79 7.15 -5.62
CA PRO A 77 1.00 7.34 -6.83
C PRO A 77 -0.42 7.77 -6.45
N VAL A 78 -0.83 8.90 -6.98
CA VAL A 78 -2.16 9.47 -6.79
C VAL A 78 -2.93 9.36 -8.08
N LEU A 79 -4.14 8.78 -8.02
CA LEU A 79 -5.02 8.59 -9.18
C LEU A 79 -5.75 9.88 -9.54
N GLU A 80 -5.82 10.16 -10.82
CA GLU A 80 -6.73 11.14 -11.43
C GLU A 80 -7.85 10.40 -12.15
N PRO A 81 -9.05 10.29 -11.55
CA PRO A 81 -10.14 9.46 -12.08
C PRO A 81 -10.58 9.87 -13.49
N ASP A 82 -10.56 11.18 -13.79
CA ASP A 82 -10.99 11.73 -15.09
C ASP A 82 -10.11 11.29 -16.26
N LEU A 83 -8.84 10.97 -15.98
CA LEU A 83 -7.90 10.45 -16.97
C LEU A 83 -7.86 8.93 -17.01
N CYS A 84 -8.37 8.27 -15.97
CA CYS A 84 -8.26 6.84 -15.79
C CYS A 84 -9.18 6.07 -16.75
N ILE A 85 -8.61 5.17 -17.56
CA ILE A 85 -9.36 4.28 -18.45
C ILE A 85 -9.78 2.96 -17.78
N GLN A 86 -9.57 2.82 -16.48
CA GLN A 86 -9.96 1.67 -15.66
C GLN A 86 -9.40 0.32 -16.17
N CYS A 87 -8.20 0.29 -16.69
CA CYS A 87 -7.60 -0.92 -17.26
C CYS A 87 -7.06 -1.91 -16.22
N GLY A 88 -6.98 -1.57 -14.93
CA GLY A 88 -6.50 -2.46 -13.85
C GLY A 88 -4.98 -2.68 -13.79
N LYS A 89 -4.21 -2.26 -14.79
CA LYS A 89 -2.77 -2.57 -14.88
C LYS A 89 -1.97 -2.14 -13.65
N CYS A 90 -2.31 -1.02 -13.04
CA CYS A 90 -1.61 -0.48 -11.86
C CYS A 90 -1.76 -1.40 -10.63
N ALA A 91 -2.94 -1.95 -10.40
CA ALA A 91 -3.18 -2.92 -9.34
C ALA A 91 -2.52 -4.26 -9.65
N PHE A 92 -2.66 -4.73 -10.91
CA PHE A 92 -2.11 -6.01 -11.37
C PHE A 92 -0.58 -6.08 -11.27
N VAL A 93 0.15 -5.01 -11.58
CA VAL A 93 1.62 -4.99 -11.60
C VAL A 93 2.24 -4.66 -10.24
N CYS A 94 1.45 -4.24 -9.25
CA CYS A 94 1.99 -3.84 -7.95
C CYS A 94 2.61 -5.03 -7.20
N PRO A 95 3.95 -5.07 -6.98
CA PRO A 95 4.62 -6.22 -6.40
C PRO A 95 4.27 -6.44 -4.92
N HIS A 96 3.72 -5.41 -4.27
CA HIS A 96 3.34 -5.45 -2.85
C HIS A 96 1.82 -5.45 -2.64
N SER A 97 1.02 -5.53 -3.71
CA SER A 97 -0.46 -5.38 -3.64
C SER A 97 -0.89 -4.14 -2.85
N ALA A 98 -0.06 -3.09 -2.86
CA ALA A 98 -0.34 -1.82 -2.21
C ALA A 98 -1.38 -1.00 -2.98
N ILE A 99 -1.56 -1.25 -4.27
CA ILE A 99 -2.67 -0.70 -5.06
C ILE A 99 -3.70 -1.79 -5.24
N ARG A 100 -4.95 -1.47 -4.88
CA ARG A 100 -6.08 -2.39 -5.03
C ARG A 100 -7.27 -1.67 -5.64
N SER A 101 -8.14 -2.44 -6.27
CA SER A 101 -9.40 -1.96 -6.85
C SER A 101 -10.59 -2.54 -6.12
N LYS A 102 -11.68 -1.80 -6.08
CA LYS A 102 -13.00 -2.32 -5.68
C LYS A 102 -14.08 -1.74 -6.57
N VAL A 103 -15.08 -2.57 -6.86
CA VAL A 103 -16.33 -2.17 -7.52
C VAL A 103 -17.43 -2.27 -6.49
N PHE A 104 -18.21 -1.20 -6.31
CA PHE A 104 -19.16 -1.08 -5.21
C PHE A 104 -20.36 -0.19 -5.60
N ASP A 105 -21.44 -0.27 -4.82
CA ASP A 105 -22.62 0.56 -4.99
C ASP A 105 -22.28 2.03 -4.66
N PRO A 106 -22.56 2.99 -5.57
CA PRO A 106 -22.32 4.42 -5.32
C PRO A 106 -23.02 4.98 -4.09
N ALA A 107 -24.09 4.37 -3.59
CA ALA A 107 -24.73 4.77 -2.33
C ALA A 107 -23.78 4.73 -1.12
N LEU A 108 -22.74 3.89 -1.15
CA LEU A 108 -21.75 3.81 -0.09
C LEU A 108 -20.82 5.03 0.00
N LEU A 109 -20.86 5.91 -1.01
CA LEU A 109 -20.04 7.14 -1.01
C LEU A 109 -20.53 8.19 -0.01
N GLU A 110 -21.75 8.07 0.54
CA GLU A 110 -22.25 8.98 1.57
C GLU A 110 -21.34 9.06 2.81
N SER A 111 -20.64 7.97 3.12
CA SER A 111 -19.70 7.89 4.24
C SER A 111 -18.23 8.02 3.84
N ALA A 112 -17.95 8.33 2.57
CA ALA A 112 -16.59 8.43 2.07
C ALA A 112 -15.88 9.68 2.60
N PRO A 113 -14.55 9.58 2.86
CA PRO A 113 -13.74 10.76 3.14
C PRO A 113 -13.78 11.77 1.99
N GLU A 114 -13.55 13.03 2.33
CA GLU A 114 -13.37 14.09 1.35
C GLU A 114 -12.29 13.68 0.31
N ASP A 115 -12.54 14.02 -0.96
CA ASP A 115 -11.66 13.64 -2.08
C ASP A 115 -11.45 12.13 -2.29
N PHE A 116 -12.34 11.26 -1.82
CA PHE A 116 -12.27 9.83 -2.15
C PHE A 116 -12.42 9.61 -3.65
N ARG A 117 -11.37 9.10 -4.28
CA ARG A 117 -11.29 9.00 -5.74
C ARG A 117 -12.04 7.78 -6.25
N HIS A 118 -13.04 8.00 -7.04
CA HIS A 118 -13.85 6.97 -7.69
C HIS A 118 -14.31 7.44 -9.08
N ALA A 119 -14.83 6.52 -9.88
CA ALA A 119 -15.49 6.82 -11.14
C ALA A 119 -16.60 5.81 -11.39
N THR A 120 -17.56 6.14 -12.26
CA THR A 120 -18.51 5.14 -12.74
C THR A 120 -17.79 4.07 -13.55
N VAL A 121 -18.17 2.81 -13.38
CA VAL A 121 -17.61 1.68 -14.12
C VAL A 121 -17.83 1.87 -15.62
N VAL A 122 -16.75 1.70 -16.40
CA VAL A 122 -16.73 1.70 -17.86
C VAL A 122 -16.43 0.28 -18.35
N GLY A 123 -17.08 -0.15 -19.42
CA GLY A 123 -16.92 -1.50 -19.98
C GLY A 123 -18.05 -2.43 -19.58
N THR A 124 -17.83 -3.71 -19.76
CA THR A 124 -18.82 -4.78 -19.60
C THR A 124 -18.46 -5.79 -18.50
N GLU A 125 -17.30 -5.60 -17.87
CA GLU A 125 -16.77 -6.53 -16.87
C GLU A 125 -17.56 -6.53 -15.56
N PHE A 126 -18.24 -5.43 -15.26
CA PHE A 126 -19.02 -5.26 -14.04
C PHE A 126 -20.39 -4.69 -14.35
N ARG A 127 -21.30 -4.76 -13.40
CA ARG A 127 -22.67 -4.22 -13.54
C ARG A 127 -22.63 -2.71 -13.81
N LYS A 128 -23.44 -2.26 -14.76
CA LYS A 128 -23.60 -0.83 -15.06
C LYS A 128 -24.11 -0.05 -13.84
N GLY A 129 -23.67 1.19 -13.70
CA GLY A 129 -24.07 2.06 -12.61
C GLY A 129 -23.29 1.88 -11.31
N MET A 130 -22.42 0.87 -11.21
CA MET A 130 -21.52 0.72 -10.09
C MET A 130 -20.39 1.75 -10.14
N SER A 131 -19.79 2.04 -9.00
CA SER A 131 -18.56 2.81 -8.88
C SER A 131 -17.35 1.89 -8.81
N ILE A 132 -16.23 2.34 -9.38
CA ILE A 132 -14.93 1.69 -9.27
C ILE A 132 -13.94 2.66 -8.64
N THR A 133 -13.06 2.14 -7.81
CA THR A 133 -11.94 2.88 -7.22
C THR A 133 -10.65 2.10 -7.29
N TYR A 134 -9.52 2.80 -7.37
CA TYR A 134 -8.18 2.27 -7.18
C TYR A 134 -7.53 3.08 -6.07
N GLN A 135 -7.23 2.44 -4.96
CA GLN A 135 -6.64 3.08 -3.80
C GLN A 135 -5.25 2.51 -3.51
N VAL A 136 -4.42 3.31 -2.88
CA VAL A 136 -3.04 2.96 -2.52
C VAL A 136 -2.94 2.90 -1.01
N ALA A 137 -2.41 1.79 -0.48
CA ALA A 137 -2.01 1.69 0.93
C ALA A 137 -0.73 2.50 1.15
N PRO A 138 -0.77 3.68 1.80
CA PRO A 138 0.41 4.54 1.90
C PRO A 138 1.50 3.95 2.79
N GLU A 139 1.14 3.08 3.72
CA GLU A 139 2.06 2.42 4.65
C GLU A 139 2.75 1.19 4.05
N ASP A 140 2.21 0.64 2.94
CA ASP A 140 2.71 -0.58 2.28
C ASP A 140 3.40 -0.26 0.93
N CYS A 141 3.17 0.92 0.38
CA CYS A 141 3.82 1.37 -0.85
C CYS A 141 5.33 1.53 -0.64
N THR A 142 6.13 1.15 -1.64
CA THR A 142 7.60 1.26 -1.61
C THR A 142 8.15 2.29 -2.59
N SER A 143 7.30 3.09 -3.23
CA SER A 143 7.70 4.07 -4.26
C SER A 143 8.44 3.46 -5.46
N CYS A 144 8.15 2.20 -5.80
CA CYS A 144 8.85 1.50 -6.90
C CYS A 144 8.50 2.01 -8.31
N THR A 145 7.53 2.90 -8.46
CA THR A 145 7.08 3.58 -9.69
C THR A 145 6.42 2.71 -10.76
N LEU A 146 6.46 1.39 -10.68
CA LEU A 146 5.95 0.48 -11.71
C LEU A 146 4.53 0.78 -12.16
N CYS A 147 3.63 1.12 -11.24
CA CYS A 147 2.24 1.45 -11.56
C CYS A 147 2.10 2.71 -12.43
N VAL A 148 2.99 3.68 -12.26
CA VAL A 148 3.04 4.91 -13.07
C VAL A 148 3.63 4.60 -14.45
N GLU A 149 4.70 3.78 -14.49
CA GLU A 149 5.34 3.40 -15.77
C GLU A 149 4.38 2.65 -16.69
N VAL A 150 3.65 1.65 -16.17
CA VAL A 150 2.72 0.86 -16.98
C VAL A 150 1.40 1.56 -17.28
N CYS A 151 1.11 2.69 -16.65
CA CYS A 151 -0.14 3.42 -16.88
C CYS A 151 -0.18 3.97 -18.31
N PRO A 152 -1.14 3.51 -19.15
CA PRO A 152 -1.23 3.93 -20.54
C PRO A 152 -2.03 5.23 -20.73
N ALA A 153 -2.68 5.70 -19.67
CA ALA A 153 -3.58 6.84 -19.75
C ALA A 153 -2.86 8.15 -19.38
N TRP A 154 -2.93 9.12 -20.23
CA TRP A 154 -2.35 10.46 -20.03
C TRP A 154 -3.27 11.54 -20.56
N ASP A 155 -3.02 12.77 -20.13
CA ASP A 155 -3.68 13.96 -20.63
C ASP A 155 -3.23 14.21 -22.09
N LYS A 156 -4.20 14.35 -23.01
CA LYS A 156 -3.91 14.59 -24.43
C LYS A 156 -3.22 15.95 -24.68
N THR A 157 -3.43 16.88 -23.78
CA THR A 157 -2.85 18.24 -23.86
C THR A 157 -1.51 18.36 -23.14
N ASN A 158 -1.27 17.49 -22.15
CA ASN A 158 -0.05 17.47 -21.36
C ASN A 158 0.42 16.01 -21.13
N ARG A 159 1.31 15.52 -21.95
CA ARG A 159 1.82 14.14 -21.90
C ARG A 159 2.62 13.81 -20.64
N SER A 160 3.10 14.79 -19.88
CA SER A 160 3.74 14.55 -18.59
C SER A 160 2.77 14.24 -17.48
N ARG A 161 1.47 14.50 -17.66
CA ARG A 161 0.39 14.21 -16.71
C ARG A 161 -0.29 12.90 -17.09
N LYS A 162 -0.11 11.89 -16.28
CA LYS A 162 -0.76 10.57 -16.42
C LYS A 162 -2.02 10.49 -15.54
N ALA A 163 -2.77 9.41 -15.69
CA ALA A 163 -3.82 9.08 -14.73
C ALA A 163 -3.26 8.68 -13.35
N LEU A 164 -2.00 8.29 -13.27
CA LEU A 164 -1.26 8.09 -12.02
C LEU A 164 -0.03 8.98 -12.02
N ASN A 165 0.08 9.84 -11.02
CA ASN A 165 1.22 10.75 -10.84
C ASN A 165 1.79 10.58 -9.43
N LEU A 166 3.12 10.70 -9.32
CA LEU A 166 3.82 10.61 -8.03
C LEU A 166 3.76 11.94 -7.30
N HIS A 167 3.39 11.89 -6.04
CA HIS A 167 3.38 13.03 -5.12
C HIS A 167 4.22 12.72 -3.88
N PRO A 168 4.92 13.73 -3.30
CA PRO A 168 5.58 13.55 -2.01
C PRO A 168 4.61 13.02 -0.97
N VAL A 169 5.02 12.01 -0.20
CA VAL A 169 4.12 11.30 0.72
C VAL A 169 3.77 12.12 1.96
N GLU A 170 4.72 12.87 2.52
CA GLU A 170 4.56 13.53 3.82
C GLU A 170 3.31 14.43 3.92
N PRO A 171 3.01 15.31 2.94
CA PRO A 171 1.83 16.18 3.04
C PRO A 171 0.50 15.47 2.80
N ILE A 172 0.51 14.24 2.27
CA ILE A 172 -0.70 13.54 1.86
C ILE A 172 -0.95 12.23 2.62
N ARG A 173 0.01 11.75 3.42
CA ARG A 173 -0.02 10.43 4.08
C ARG A 173 -1.32 10.18 4.84
N GLU A 174 -1.68 11.05 5.77
CA GLU A 174 -2.85 10.87 6.62
C GLU A 174 -4.16 10.89 5.82
N ARG A 175 -4.24 11.77 4.83
CA ARG A 175 -5.40 11.85 3.94
C ARG A 175 -5.54 10.58 3.09
N GLU A 176 -4.47 10.09 2.49
CA GLU A 176 -4.50 8.86 1.69
C GLU A 176 -4.70 7.63 2.59
N LYS A 177 -4.22 7.65 3.85
CA LYS A 177 -4.53 6.62 4.83
C LYS A 177 -6.02 6.56 5.16
N ALA A 178 -6.66 7.69 5.43
CA ALA A 178 -8.10 7.73 5.68
C ALA A 178 -8.92 7.16 4.50
N LYS A 179 -8.50 7.45 3.26
CA LYS A 179 -9.13 6.88 2.06
C LYS A 179 -8.91 5.37 1.96
N TRP A 180 -7.71 4.91 2.31
CA TRP A 180 -7.41 3.49 2.34
C TRP A 180 -8.22 2.75 3.42
N ASP A 181 -8.33 3.32 4.61
CA ASP A 181 -9.13 2.74 5.71
C ASP A 181 -10.61 2.64 5.30
N PHE A 182 -11.17 3.67 4.67
CA PHE A 182 -12.51 3.60 4.08
C PHE A 182 -12.62 2.56 2.98
N PHE A 183 -11.64 2.48 2.06
CA PHE A 183 -11.61 1.46 1.01
C PHE A 183 -11.71 0.04 1.58
N LEU A 184 -11.07 -0.22 2.71
CA LEU A 184 -11.12 -1.54 3.36
C LEU A 184 -12.52 -1.87 3.90
N THR A 185 -13.36 -0.88 4.20
CA THR A 185 -14.75 -1.11 4.64
C THR A 185 -15.70 -1.42 3.49
N LEU A 186 -15.34 -1.07 2.25
CA LEU A 186 -16.18 -1.36 1.09
C LEU A 186 -16.32 -2.88 0.89
N PRO A 187 -17.51 -3.38 0.53
CA PRO A 187 -17.73 -4.80 0.29
C PRO A 187 -16.92 -5.31 -0.90
N GLU A 188 -16.56 -6.58 -0.87
CA GLU A 188 -15.99 -7.26 -2.03
C GLU A 188 -17.07 -7.53 -3.08
N TYR A 189 -16.70 -7.37 -4.36
CA TYR A 189 -17.56 -7.79 -5.47
C TYR A 189 -17.65 -9.31 -5.52
N ASP A 190 -18.79 -9.88 -5.92
CA ASP A 190 -18.93 -11.34 -5.99
C ASP A 190 -17.96 -11.93 -7.02
N ARG A 191 -17.03 -12.76 -6.55
CA ARG A 191 -15.99 -13.36 -7.39
C ARG A 191 -16.54 -14.23 -8.53
N ARG A 192 -17.74 -14.75 -8.40
CA ARG A 192 -18.43 -15.54 -9.44
C ARG A 192 -18.88 -14.67 -10.61
N ASP A 193 -19.08 -13.39 -10.38
CA ASP A 193 -19.52 -12.43 -11.39
C ASP A 193 -18.32 -11.69 -12.06
N ILE A 194 -17.07 -12.01 -11.67
CA ILE A 194 -15.87 -11.36 -12.21
C ILE A 194 -15.36 -12.13 -13.44
N PRO A 195 -15.15 -11.45 -14.58
CA PRO A 195 -14.49 -12.05 -15.76
C PRO A 195 -12.97 -12.11 -15.55
N TRP A 196 -12.48 -13.25 -15.10
CA TRP A 196 -11.07 -13.50 -14.78
C TRP A 196 -10.13 -13.52 -15.99
N ASP A 197 -10.67 -13.52 -17.19
CA ASP A 197 -9.94 -13.50 -18.45
C ASP A 197 -9.53 -12.09 -18.89
N THR A 198 -9.88 -11.07 -18.13
CA THR A 198 -9.47 -9.69 -18.37
C THR A 198 -8.53 -9.17 -17.28
N ILE A 199 -7.58 -8.28 -17.63
CA ILE A 199 -6.70 -7.63 -16.63
C ILE A 199 -7.51 -6.89 -15.59
N LYS A 200 -8.58 -6.20 -16.01
CA LYS A 200 -9.45 -5.43 -15.12
C LYS A 200 -10.21 -6.31 -14.13
N GLY A 201 -10.65 -7.49 -14.56
CA GLY A 201 -11.30 -8.46 -13.69
C GLY A 201 -10.31 -9.18 -12.76
N ALA A 202 -9.07 -9.40 -13.21
CA ALA A 202 -8.03 -10.05 -12.42
C ALA A 202 -7.35 -9.09 -11.39
N ALA A 203 -7.46 -7.79 -11.58
CA ALA A 203 -6.89 -6.75 -10.71
C ALA A 203 -7.75 -6.46 -9.48
#